data_ce0bacc927244997ef85f9a6bd41ce1f
#
_entry.id   ce0bacc927244997ef85f9a6bd41ce1f
#
_cell.length_a   1.000
_cell.length_b   1.000
_cell.length_c   1.000
_cell.angle_alpha   90.00
_cell.angle_beta   90.00
_cell.angle_gamma   90.00
#
_symmetry.space_group_name_H-M   'P 1'
#
loop_
_entity.id
_entity.type
_entity.pdbx_description
1 polymer ?
#
loop_
_entity_poly.entity_id
_entity_poly.type
_entity_poly.pdbx_seq_one_letter_code
_entity_poly.pdbx_strand_id
1 'polypeptide(L)'
;MAYSPFDLSGKVALVTGGNSGIGLGMALAMAQAGADIAIWGTNAAKNAAAAETLKATGRTILALECDVGDEAVVDATFARTVESFGRIDGCFANAGVSGRGGHTFLEMTSAEWHRVTRTNLDGAFYTFRAAARHMVEHGDGGVLVGTASLAAIEAAPRSEHYAATKGGMISMVRGLAVEFARYGVRAHAILPGWIETNMTANAVSTDGFKSKVLPRVPMRRWGQGDDFGGIAVYLMSSASRYHTGDTFVIDGGYSLF
;
A
#
# COMPACT_ATOMS: atom_id res chain seq x y z
N MET A 1 -13.29 -24.34 20.13
CA MET A 1 -12.64 -23.91 18.87
C MET A 1 -11.65 -22.82 19.22
N ALA A 2 -10.45 -22.83 18.66
CA ALA A 2 -9.49 -21.76 18.87
C ALA A 2 -10.01 -20.47 18.20
N TYR A 3 -9.75 -19.31 18.82
CA TYR A 3 -10.05 -18.00 18.25
C TYR A 3 -9.10 -17.74 17.08
N SER A 4 -9.59 -17.78 15.85
CA SER A 4 -8.78 -17.69 14.62
C SER A 4 -9.22 -16.55 13.67
N PRO A 5 -9.50 -15.33 14.16
CA PRO A 5 -10.02 -14.27 13.32
C PRO A 5 -8.99 -13.72 12.32
N PHE A 6 -7.72 -14.06 12.51
CA PHE A 6 -6.60 -13.62 11.66
C PHE A 6 -6.23 -14.65 10.58
N ASP A 7 -6.92 -15.77 10.50
CA ASP A 7 -6.74 -16.77 9.44
C ASP A 7 -7.24 -16.17 8.11
N LEU A 8 -6.37 -16.18 7.11
CA LEU A 8 -6.62 -15.69 5.77
C LEU A 8 -6.75 -16.82 4.74
N SER A 9 -6.87 -18.07 5.19
CA SER A 9 -7.05 -19.22 4.29
C SER A 9 -8.24 -19.04 3.37
N GLY A 10 -8.04 -19.27 2.07
CA GLY A 10 -9.05 -19.10 1.03
C GLY A 10 -9.32 -17.65 0.61
N LYS A 11 -8.54 -16.69 1.11
CA LYS A 11 -8.58 -15.29 0.69
C LYS A 11 -7.48 -14.97 -0.29
N VAL A 12 -7.72 -13.97 -1.14
CA VAL A 12 -6.77 -13.46 -2.13
C VAL A 12 -6.51 -11.98 -1.88
N ALA A 13 -5.23 -11.61 -1.73
CA ALA A 13 -4.80 -10.23 -1.60
C ALA A 13 -4.03 -9.76 -2.83
N LEU A 14 -4.42 -8.61 -3.38
CA LEU A 14 -3.68 -7.87 -4.39
C LEU A 14 -2.86 -6.76 -3.73
N VAL A 15 -1.55 -6.70 -4.01
CA VAL A 15 -0.65 -5.65 -3.49
C VAL A 15 0.08 -4.99 -4.65
N THR A 16 -0.24 -3.73 -4.94
CA THR A 16 0.54 -2.95 -5.91
C THR A 16 1.85 -2.46 -5.28
N GLY A 17 2.96 -2.50 -6.02
CA GLY A 17 4.29 -2.29 -5.44
C GLY A 17 4.67 -3.37 -4.42
N GLY A 18 4.08 -4.58 -4.53
CA GLY A 18 4.31 -5.72 -3.64
C GLY A 18 5.66 -6.42 -3.83
N ASN A 19 6.52 -5.89 -4.69
CA ASN A 19 7.81 -6.48 -5.02
C ASN A 19 8.99 -5.97 -4.16
N SER A 20 8.76 -5.08 -3.20
CA SER A 20 9.79 -4.57 -2.29
C SER A 20 9.21 -3.80 -1.11
N GLY A 21 10.05 -3.52 -0.09
CA GLY A 21 9.74 -2.64 1.03
C GLY A 21 8.41 -2.96 1.73
N ILE A 22 7.60 -1.94 2.00
CA ILE A 22 6.33 -2.07 2.72
C ILE A 22 5.38 -3.06 2.04
N GLY A 23 5.24 -2.95 0.70
CA GLY A 23 4.35 -3.83 -0.06
C GLY A 23 4.72 -5.31 0.05
N LEU A 24 6.02 -5.62 -0.01
CA LEU A 24 6.50 -7.00 0.15
C LEU A 24 6.30 -7.50 1.58
N GLY A 25 6.57 -6.66 2.60
CA GLY A 25 6.34 -7.03 4.00
C GLY A 25 4.87 -7.34 4.28
N MET A 26 3.94 -6.51 3.78
CA MET A 26 2.51 -6.79 3.86
C MET A 26 2.12 -8.09 3.14
N ALA A 27 2.58 -8.28 1.91
CA ALA A 27 2.30 -9.47 1.11
C ALA A 27 2.79 -10.75 1.79
N LEU A 28 4.02 -10.73 2.34
CA LEU A 28 4.61 -11.86 3.03
C LEU A 28 3.82 -12.25 4.28
N ALA A 29 3.45 -11.28 5.11
CA ALA A 29 2.67 -11.53 6.31
C ALA A 29 1.28 -12.09 6.00
N MET A 30 0.60 -11.56 4.96
CA MET A 30 -0.69 -12.09 4.53
C MET A 30 -0.57 -13.50 3.96
N ALA A 31 0.49 -13.81 3.21
CA ALA A 31 0.77 -15.16 2.73
C ALA A 31 1.02 -16.14 3.89
N GLN A 32 1.81 -15.74 4.89
CA GLN A 32 2.06 -16.53 6.10
C GLN A 32 0.78 -16.76 6.91
N ALA A 33 -0.16 -15.82 6.87
CA ALA A 33 -1.48 -15.95 7.49
C ALA A 33 -2.48 -16.78 6.65
N GLY A 34 -2.08 -17.29 5.48
CA GLY A 34 -2.87 -18.22 4.67
C GLY A 34 -3.47 -17.65 3.38
N ALA A 35 -3.26 -16.37 3.05
CA ALA A 35 -3.77 -15.79 1.80
C ALA A 35 -2.95 -16.18 0.58
N ASP A 36 -3.60 -16.33 -0.56
CA ASP A 36 -2.96 -16.31 -1.87
C ASP A 36 -2.71 -14.85 -2.29
N ILE A 37 -1.60 -14.62 -3.00
CA ILE A 37 -1.09 -13.25 -3.22
C ILE A 37 -0.90 -12.94 -4.69
N ALA A 38 -1.49 -11.83 -5.13
CA ALA A 38 -1.10 -11.15 -6.36
C ALA A 38 -0.22 -9.93 -6.02
N ILE A 39 0.94 -9.82 -6.66
CA ILE A 39 1.77 -8.62 -6.59
C ILE A 39 1.90 -7.98 -7.96
N TRP A 40 1.81 -6.66 -8.02
CA TRP A 40 2.05 -5.89 -9.22
C TRP A 40 3.23 -4.94 -9.04
N GLY A 41 4.05 -4.79 -10.06
CA GLY A 41 5.15 -3.84 -10.09
C GLY A 41 5.70 -3.66 -11.50
N THR A 42 6.37 -2.55 -11.76
CA THR A 42 6.91 -2.21 -13.09
C THR A 42 8.25 -2.88 -13.42
N ASN A 43 8.87 -3.58 -12.49
CA ASN A 43 10.18 -4.20 -12.68
C ASN A 43 10.06 -5.73 -12.62
N ALA A 44 10.16 -6.38 -13.77
CA ALA A 44 10.01 -7.84 -13.92
C ALA A 44 10.98 -8.64 -13.05
N ALA A 45 12.25 -8.22 -12.94
CA ALA A 45 13.25 -8.92 -12.14
C ALA A 45 12.93 -8.84 -10.63
N LYS A 46 12.50 -7.68 -10.13
CA LYS A 46 12.04 -7.54 -8.74
C LYS A 46 10.77 -8.33 -8.49
N ASN A 47 9.84 -8.34 -9.44
CA ASN A 47 8.61 -9.14 -9.35
C ASN A 47 8.94 -10.63 -9.22
N ALA A 48 9.86 -11.15 -10.04
CA ALA A 48 10.30 -12.54 -9.98
C ALA A 48 10.96 -12.90 -8.64
N ALA A 49 11.89 -12.07 -8.15
CA ALA A 49 12.56 -12.28 -6.88
C ALA A 49 11.58 -12.28 -5.70
N ALA A 50 10.63 -11.33 -5.68
CA ALA A 50 9.59 -11.27 -4.66
C ALA A 50 8.65 -12.49 -4.73
N ALA A 51 8.29 -12.94 -5.92
CA ALA A 51 7.48 -14.13 -6.10
C ALA A 51 8.15 -15.38 -5.51
N GLU A 52 9.45 -15.57 -5.70
CA GLU A 52 10.19 -16.69 -5.09
C GLU A 52 10.17 -16.61 -3.56
N THR A 53 10.35 -15.42 -2.99
CA THR A 53 10.25 -15.20 -1.53
C THR A 53 8.85 -15.56 -1.01
N LEU A 54 7.81 -15.13 -1.72
CA LEU A 54 6.43 -15.38 -1.32
C LEU A 54 6.03 -16.85 -1.48
N LYS A 55 6.48 -17.53 -2.54
CA LYS A 55 6.23 -18.97 -2.77
C LYS A 55 6.75 -19.86 -1.65
N ALA A 56 7.79 -19.43 -0.93
CA ALA A 56 8.32 -20.16 0.21
C ALA A 56 7.28 -20.34 1.35
N THR A 57 6.20 -19.56 1.36
CA THR A 57 5.07 -19.72 2.31
C THR A 57 4.13 -20.87 1.95
N GLY A 58 4.30 -21.50 0.78
CA GLY A 58 3.42 -22.56 0.28
C GLY A 58 2.09 -22.06 -0.31
N ARG A 59 1.94 -20.73 -0.53
CA ARG A 59 0.73 -20.13 -1.08
C ARG A 59 0.83 -19.95 -2.61
N THR A 60 -0.32 -19.79 -3.26
CA THR A 60 -0.37 -19.45 -4.69
C THR A 60 0.02 -17.98 -4.87
N ILE A 61 1.04 -17.75 -5.72
CA ILE A 61 1.60 -16.42 -5.94
C ILE A 61 1.52 -16.08 -7.43
N LEU A 62 0.95 -14.91 -7.73
CA LEU A 62 0.93 -14.32 -9.06
C LEU A 62 1.68 -12.99 -9.04
N ALA A 63 2.72 -12.86 -9.87
CA ALA A 63 3.47 -11.63 -10.01
C ALA A 63 3.32 -11.10 -11.43
N LEU A 64 2.75 -9.90 -11.58
CA LEU A 64 2.48 -9.30 -12.88
C LEU A 64 3.19 -7.94 -13.03
N GLU A 65 3.60 -7.66 -14.26
CA GLU A 65 4.08 -6.33 -14.60
C GLU A 65 2.89 -5.39 -14.83
N CYS A 66 2.88 -4.25 -14.10
CA CYS A 66 1.81 -3.26 -14.17
C CYS A 66 2.36 -1.88 -13.82
N ASP A 67 2.19 -0.91 -14.71
CA ASP A 67 2.26 0.52 -14.39
C ASP A 67 0.87 0.98 -13.95
N VAL A 68 0.70 1.17 -12.65
CA VAL A 68 -0.59 1.59 -12.08
C VAL A 68 -1.06 2.97 -12.55
N GLY A 69 -0.16 3.79 -13.07
CA GLY A 69 -0.52 5.09 -13.65
C GLY A 69 -1.15 5.01 -15.04
N ASP A 70 -1.32 3.82 -15.61
CA ASP A 70 -2.00 3.57 -16.87
C ASP A 70 -3.28 2.78 -16.63
N GLU A 71 -4.42 3.42 -16.83
CA GLU A 71 -5.75 2.87 -16.56
C GLU A 71 -6.00 1.57 -17.34
N ALA A 72 -5.66 1.55 -18.64
CA ALA A 72 -5.89 0.38 -19.47
C ALA A 72 -5.02 -0.82 -19.05
N VAL A 73 -3.77 -0.54 -18.61
CA VAL A 73 -2.88 -1.57 -18.07
C VAL A 73 -3.42 -2.10 -16.74
N VAL A 74 -3.95 -1.21 -15.87
CA VAL A 74 -4.57 -1.63 -14.59
C VAL A 74 -5.77 -2.53 -14.86
N ASP A 75 -6.70 -2.13 -15.74
CA ASP A 75 -7.90 -2.91 -16.04
C ASP A 75 -7.54 -4.30 -16.63
N ALA A 76 -6.60 -4.35 -17.58
CA ALA A 76 -6.14 -5.61 -18.18
C ALA A 76 -5.43 -6.51 -17.15
N THR A 77 -4.59 -5.93 -16.28
CA THR A 77 -3.85 -6.70 -15.26
C THR A 77 -4.79 -7.18 -14.15
N PHE A 78 -5.80 -6.38 -13.81
CA PHE A 78 -6.83 -6.78 -12.85
C PHE A 78 -7.66 -7.96 -13.36
N ALA A 79 -8.09 -7.91 -14.62
CA ALA A 79 -8.83 -9.02 -15.24
C ALA A 79 -8.02 -10.34 -15.22
N ARG A 80 -6.71 -10.29 -15.56
CA ARG A 80 -5.80 -11.43 -15.46
C ARG A 80 -5.65 -11.95 -14.04
N THR A 81 -5.63 -11.04 -13.05
CA THR A 81 -5.54 -11.42 -11.64
C THR A 81 -6.81 -12.17 -11.22
N VAL A 82 -7.98 -11.67 -11.58
CA VAL A 82 -9.27 -12.35 -11.30
C VAL A 82 -9.37 -13.68 -12.05
N GLU A 83 -8.95 -13.76 -13.31
CA GLU A 83 -8.90 -15.02 -14.06
C GLU A 83 -8.07 -16.09 -13.34
N SER A 84 -6.96 -15.70 -12.73
CA SER A 84 -6.05 -16.64 -12.05
C SER A 84 -6.55 -17.14 -10.70
N PHE A 85 -7.28 -16.32 -9.94
CA PHE A 85 -7.70 -16.64 -8.57
C PHE A 85 -9.21 -16.79 -8.37
N GLY A 86 -10.01 -16.31 -9.31
CA GLY A 86 -11.48 -16.29 -9.22
C GLY A 86 -12.03 -15.20 -8.31
N ARG A 87 -11.23 -14.64 -7.42
CA ARG A 87 -11.65 -13.64 -6.42
C ARG A 87 -10.52 -12.72 -5.99
N ILE A 88 -10.86 -11.54 -5.47
CA ILE A 88 -9.95 -10.62 -4.77
C ILE A 88 -10.69 -10.12 -3.52
N ASP A 89 -10.18 -10.48 -2.34
CA ASP A 89 -10.77 -10.12 -1.04
C ASP A 89 -10.14 -8.86 -0.44
N GLY A 90 -8.92 -8.55 -0.81
CA GLY A 90 -8.23 -7.34 -0.39
C GLY A 90 -7.39 -6.72 -1.49
N CYS A 91 -7.44 -5.39 -1.57
CA CYS A 91 -6.64 -4.62 -2.52
C CYS A 91 -5.84 -3.56 -1.77
N PHE A 92 -4.51 -3.72 -1.80
CA PHE A 92 -3.55 -2.83 -1.16
C PHE A 92 -2.89 -1.95 -2.22
N ALA A 93 -3.40 -0.73 -2.40
CA ALA A 93 -2.83 0.28 -3.28
C ALA A 93 -1.60 0.91 -2.60
N ASN A 94 -0.45 0.25 -2.76
CA ASN A 94 0.80 0.62 -2.12
C ASN A 94 1.84 1.18 -3.10
N ALA A 95 1.72 0.91 -4.41
CA ALA A 95 2.63 1.48 -5.40
C ALA A 95 2.70 3.01 -5.29
N GLY A 96 3.91 3.54 -5.35
CA GLY A 96 4.11 4.98 -5.27
C GLY A 96 5.55 5.38 -5.59
N VAL A 97 5.70 6.66 -5.87
CA VAL A 97 7.00 7.31 -6.12
C VAL A 97 7.13 8.53 -5.24
N SER A 98 8.35 8.81 -4.77
CA SER A 98 8.67 10.08 -4.12
C SER A 98 8.90 11.19 -5.14
N GLY A 99 8.88 12.44 -4.69
CA GLY A 99 9.40 13.55 -5.49
C GLY A 99 10.89 13.35 -5.82
N ARG A 100 11.32 13.79 -6.98
CA ARG A 100 12.73 13.92 -7.33
C ARG A 100 13.24 15.19 -6.63
N GLY A 101 13.77 15.01 -5.42
CA GLY A 101 14.05 16.07 -4.47
C GLY A 101 14.98 17.19 -4.95
N GLY A 102 14.94 18.29 -4.21
CA GLY A 102 15.86 19.42 -4.37
C GLY A 102 15.21 20.71 -4.88
N HIS A 103 14.10 20.64 -5.60
CA HIS A 103 13.41 21.82 -6.12
C HIS A 103 12.53 22.48 -5.05
N THR A 104 12.52 23.80 -5.03
CA THR A 104 11.50 24.54 -4.28
C THR A 104 10.15 24.44 -4.99
N PHE A 105 9.06 24.80 -4.30
CA PHE A 105 7.74 24.83 -4.93
C PHE A 105 7.69 25.72 -6.17
N LEU A 106 8.46 26.82 -6.19
CA LEU A 106 8.54 27.73 -7.32
C LEU A 106 9.25 27.12 -8.55
N GLU A 107 10.08 26.12 -8.35
CA GLU A 107 10.85 25.44 -9.40
C GLU A 107 10.21 24.10 -9.81
N MET A 108 9.18 23.66 -9.09
CA MET A 108 8.51 22.40 -9.39
C MET A 108 7.82 22.48 -10.75
N THR A 109 8.22 21.61 -11.66
CA THR A 109 7.61 21.56 -13.00
C THR A 109 6.27 20.83 -12.98
N SER A 110 5.38 21.18 -13.91
CA SER A 110 4.13 20.43 -14.11
C SER A 110 4.38 18.98 -14.45
N ALA A 111 5.46 18.66 -15.17
CA ALA A 111 5.84 17.29 -15.49
C ALA A 111 6.16 16.47 -14.24
N GLU A 112 6.89 17.03 -13.27
CA GLU A 112 7.17 16.35 -11.99
C GLU A 112 5.91 16.23 -11.13
N TRP A 113 5.09 17.28 -11.08
CA TRP A 113 3.78 17.22 -10.43
C TRP A 113 2.94 16.07 -10.98
N HIS A 114 2.77 16.00 -12.31
CA HIS A 114 1.99 14.94 -12.95
C HIS A 114 2.60 13.55 -12.83
N ARG A 115 3.92 13.43 -12.81
CA ARG A 115 4.59 12.15 -12.60
C ARG A 115 4.21 11.53 -11.24
N VAL A 116 4.17 12.36 -10.19
CA VAL A 116 3.85 11.90 -8.84
C VAL A 116 2.34 11.66 -8.68
N THR A 117 1.49 12.57 -9.17
CA THR A 117 0.03 12.42 -9.09
C THR A 117 -0.44 11.20 -9.88
N ARG A 118 0.04 11.01 -11.09
CA ARG A 118 -0.29 9.86 -11.95
C ARG A 118 -0.04 8.52 -11.25
N THR A 119 1.11 8.35 -10.59
CA THR A 119 1.40 7.07 -9.94
C THR A 119 0.68 6.94 -8.60
N ASN A 120 0.75 7.98 -7.75
CA ASN A 120 0.35 7.85 -6.35
C ASN A 120 -1.16 8.01 -6.12
N LEU A 121 -1.83 8.82 -6.93
CA LEU A 121 -3.25 9.14 -6.76
C LEU A 121 -4.10 8.51 -7.85
N ASP A 122 -3.79 8.78 -9.13
CA ASP A 122 -4.58 8.21 -10.23
C ASP A 122 -4.42 6.67 -10.26
N GLY A 123 -3.19 6.16 -10.04
CA GLY A 123 -2.93 4.73 -9.96
C GLY A 123 -3.68 4.03 -8.82
N ALA A 124 -3.80 4.68 -7.67
CA ALA A 124 -4.62 4.17 -6.58
C ALA A 124 -6.12 4.22 -6.92
N PHE A 125 -6.58 5.29 -7.55
CA PHE A 125 -7.96 5.40 -8.02
C PHE A 125 -8.32 4.29 -9.02
N TYR A 126 -7.52 4.07 -10.05
CA TYR A 126 -7.77 3.01 -11.03
C TYR A 126 -7.80 1.63 -10.36
N THR A 127 -6.84 1.35 -9.49
CA THR A 127 -6.73 0.07 -8.78
C THR A 127 -7.92 -0.15 -7.84
N PHE A 128 -8.29 0.85 -7.05
CA PHE A 128 -9.45 0.76 -6.15
C PHE A 128 -10.77 0.64 -6.89
N ARG A 129 -10.94 1.35 -8.00
CA ARG A 129 -12.15 1.27 -8.81
C ARG A 129 -12.34 -0.13 -9.38
N ALA A 130 -11.29 -0.74 -9.93
CA ALA A 130 -11.33 -2.11 -10.44
C ALA A 130 -11.66 -3.11 -9.32
N ALA A 131 -10.98 -2.98 -8.16
CA ALA A 131 -11.22 -3.84 -7.01
C ALA A 131 -12.62 -3.67 -6.42
N ALA A 132 -13.09 -2.43 -6.22
CA ALA A 132 -14.42 -2.17 -5.67
C ALA A 132 -15.53 -2.71 -6.56
N ARG A 133 -15.41 -2.53 -7.89
CA ARG A 133 -16.35 -3.10 -8.86
C ARG A 133 -16.44 -4.62 -8.70
N HIS A 134 -15.30 -5.29 -8.70
CA HIS A 134 -15.23 -6.74 -8.53
C HIS A 134 -15.84 -7.19 -7.18
N MET A 135 -15.48 -6.53 -6.06
CA MET A 135 -15.99 -6.88 -4.73
C MET A 135 -17.51 -6.70 -4.62
N VAL A 136 -18.08 -5.67 -5.26
CA VAL A 136 -19.52 -5.43 -5.32
C VAL A 136 -20.23 -6.50 -6.17
N GLU A 137 -19.69 -6.81 -7.35
CA GLU A 137 -20.25 -7.81 -8.28
C GLU A 137 -20.16 -9.23 -7.71
N HIS A 138 -19.04 -9.56 -7.06
CA HIS A 138 -18.83 -10.87 -6.44
C HIS A 138 -19.71 -11.09 -5.18
N GLY A 139 -20.01 -10.02 -4.43
CA GLY A 139 -20.96 -10.02 -3.31
C GLY A 139 -20.40 -10.47 -1.96
N ASP A 140 -19.13 -10.87 -1.86
CA ASP A 140 -18.51 -11.34 -0.61
C ASP A 140 -17.89 -10.19 0.23
N GLY A 141 -18.03 -8.93 -0.23
CA GLY A 141 -17.37 -7.79 0.38
C GLY A 141 -15.86 -7.79 0.13
N GLY A 142 -15.11 -7.13 1.03
CA GLY A 142 -13.65 -7.06 0.90
C GLY A 142 -13.04 -5.89 1.66
N VAL A 143 -11.76 -5.60 1.36
CA VAL A 143 -11.06 -4.45 1.93
C VAL A 143 -10.18 -3.73 0.90
N LEU A 144 -10.26 -2.40 0.90
CA LEU A 144 -9.41 -1.49 0.14
C LEU A 144 -8.44 -0.79 1.11
N VAL A 145 -7.16 -0.87 0.88
CA VAL A 145 -6.14 -0.28 1.78
C VAL A 145 -5.18 0.58 0.97
N GLY A 146 -5.12 1.87 1.29
CA GLY A 146 -4.18 2.81 0.66
C GLY A 146 -2.95 3.05 1.51
N THR A 147 -1.75 2.94 0.93
CA THR A 147 -0.52 3.38 1.60
C THR A 147 -0.34 4.89 1.38
N ALA A 148 -0.74 5.65 2.40
CA ALA A 148 -0.53 7.10 2.47
C ALA A 148 0.89 7.43 2.98
N SER A 149 1.04 8.38 3.88
CA SER A 149 2.32 8.79 4.51
C SER A 149 2.03 9.78 5.63
N LEU A 150 2.94 9.97 6.57
CA LEU A 150 2.93 11.12 7.48
C LEU A 150 2.90 12.46 6.74
N ALA A 151 3.46 12.54 5.53
CA ALA A 151 3.38 13.73 4.68
C ALA A 151 1.93 14.15 4.33
N ALA A 152 0.94 13.31 4.59
CA ALA A 152 -0.48 13.63 4.43
C ALA A 152 -1.03 14.51 5.58
N ILE A 153 -0.40 14.46 6.75
CA ILE A 153 -0.84 15.11 8.00
C ILE A 153 0.22 16.03 8.61
N GLU A 154 1.47 15.94 8.13
CA GLU A 154 2.59 16.77 8.53
C GLU A 154 3.09 17.62 7.35
N ALA A 155 3.85 18.68 7.66
CA ALA A 155 4.45 19.50 6.63
C ALA A 155 5.57 18.73 5.91
N ALA A 156 5.53 18.74 4.58
CA ALA A 156 6.54 18.11 3.71
C ALA A 156 7.08 19.13 2.70
N PRO A 157 7.89 20.12 3.13
CA PRO A 157 8.43 21.14 2.25
C PRO A 157 9.27 20.50 1.14
N ARG A 158 9.16 21.06 -0.08
CA ARG A 158 9.78 20.55 -1.33
C ARG A 158 9.23 19.19 -1.78
N SER A 159 8.12 18.73 -1.19
CA SER A 159 7.43 17.49 -1.54
C SER A 159 5.92 17.69 -1.53
N GLU A 160 5.45 18.91 -1.80
CA GLU A 160 4.04 19.31 -1.74
C GLU A 160 3.16 18.47 -2.67
N HIS A 161 3.67 18.12 -3.85
CA HIS A 161 3.00 17.21 -4.81
C HIS A 161 2.81 15.79 -4.22
N TYR A 162 3.83 15.27 -3.52
CA TYR A 162 3.74 13.99 -2.83
C TYR A 162 2.73 14.08 -1.68
N ALA A 163 2.84 15.12 -0.83
CA ALA A 163 1.94 15.35 0.29
C ALA A 163 0.48 15.47 -0.18
N ALA A 164 0.23 16.21 -1.28
CA ALA A 164 -1.09 16.34 -1.88
C ALA A 164 -1.67 14.97 -2.29
N THR A 165 -0.85 14.09 -2.91
CA THR A 165 -1.34 12.75 -3.28
C THR A 165 -1.66 11.90 -2.05
N LYS A 166 -0.86 12.00 -0.99
CA LYS A 166 -1.05 11.21 0.23
C LYS A 166 -2.23 11.74 1.08
N GLY A 167 -2.47 13.04 1.11
CA GLY A 167 -3.68 13.65 1.66
C GLY A 167 -4.93 13.27 0.87
N GLY A 168 -4.86 13.32 -0.47
CA GLY A 168 -5.93 12.86 -1.37
C GLY A 168 -6.28 11.39 -1.16
N MET A 169 -5.30 10.52 -0.92
CA MET A 169 -5.51 9.12 -0.59
C MET A 169 -6.37 8.94 0.67
N ILE A 170 -6.10 9.67 1.75
CA ILE A 170 -6.89 9.60 2.99
C ILE A 170 -8.34 10.03 2.72
N SER A 171 -8.53 11.12 2.00
CA SER A 171 -9.86 11.61 1.65
C SER A 171 -10.64 10.62 0.79
N MET A 172 -9.99 10.05 -0.25
CA MET A 172 -10.59 9.03 -1.12
C MET A 172 -11.00 7.79 -0.33
N VAL A 173 -10.14 7.26 0.54
CA VAL A 173 -10.43 6.10 1.38
C VAL A 173 -11.65 6.33 2.28
N ARG A 174 -11.80 7.51 2.88
CA ARG A 174 -12.97 7.84 3.70
C ARG A 174 -14.26 7.85 2.89
N GLY A 175 -14.21 8.39 1.66
CA GLY A 175 -15.35 8.35 0.74
C GLY A 175 -15.74 6.90 0.39
N LEU A 176 -14.76 6.08 0.00
CA LEU A 176 -14.97 4.68 -0.34
C LEU A 176 -15.53 3.87 0.84
N ALA A 177 -15.06 4.14 2.06
CA ALA A 177 -15.54 3.48 3.27
C ALA A 177 -17.03 3.69 3.51
N VAL A 178 -17.54 4.90 3.27
CA VAL A 178 -18.97 5.23 3.42
C VAL A 178 -19.78 4.67 2.26
N GLU A 179 -19.32 4.86 1.02
CA GLU A 179 -20.06 4.47 -0.18
C GLU A 179 -20.27 2.96 -0.28
N PHE A 180 -19.23 2.18 0.02
CA PHE A 180 -19.21 0.73 -0.20
C PHE A 180 -19.52 -0.12 1.06
N ALA A 181 -19.71 0.51 2.24
CA ALA A 181 -20.05 -0.22 3.47
C ALA A 181 -21.27 -1.15 3.32
N ARG A 182 -22.29 -0.72 2.60
CA ARG A 182 -23.50 -1.52 2.33
C ARG A 182 -23.25 -2.79 1.53
N TYR A 183 -22.13 -2.89 0.85
CA TYR A 183 -21.68 -4.07 0.11
C TYR A 183 -20.68 -4.92 0.89
N GLY A 184 -20.47 -4.62 2.18
CA GLY A 184 -19.46 -5.30 3.00
C GLY A 184 -18.02 -4.95 2.66
N VAL A 185 -17.77 -3.91 1.84
CA VAL A 185 -16.43 -3.47 1.49
C VAL A 185 -15.99 -2.38 2.48
N ARG A 186 -14.83 -2.59 3.09
CA ARG A 186 -14.19 -1.67 4.04
C ARG A 186 -13.03 -0.94 3.34
N ALA A 187 -12.71 0.26 3.79
CA ALA A 187 -11.57 1.00 3.23
C ALA A 187 -10.77 1.69 4.33
N HIS A 188 -9.44 1.65 4.23
CA HIS A 188 -8.51 2.17 5.23
C HIS A 188 -7.27 2.79 4.60
N ALA A 189 -6.59 3.66 5.34
CA ALA A 189 -5.27 4.17 4.96
C ALA A 189 -4.23 3.79 6.01
N ILE A 190 -3.02 3.44 5.55
CA ILE A 190 -1.83 3.25 6.40
C ILE A 190 -0.90 4.43 6.16
N LEU A 191 -0.42 5.05 7.24
CA LEU A 191 0.49 6.19 7.22
C LEU A 191 1.86 5.79 7.76
N PRO A 192 2.79 5.36 6.89
CA PRO A 192 4.16 5.08 7.30
C PRO A 192 4.91 6.34 7.74
N GLY A 193 5.76 6.19 8.77
CA GLY A 193 6.82 7.13 9.08
C GLY A 193 8.07 6.92 8.22
N TRP A 194 9.23 6.98 8.84
CA TRP A 194 10.53 6.77 8.18
C TRP A 194 10.86 5.27 8.12
N ILE A 195 10.67 4.68 6.95
CA ILE A 195 10.82 3.24 6.70
C ILE A 195 12.00 3.02 5.75
N GLU A 196 12.85 2.06 6.06
CA GLU A 196 13.97 1.62 5.23
C GLU A 196 13.45 0.87 3.99
N THR A 197 13.48 1.55 2.85
CA THR A 197 13.04 1.04 1.55
C THR A 197 13.93 1.58 0.44
N ASN A 198 13.81 1.05 -0.77
CA ASN A 198 14.50 1.62 -1.93
C ASN A 198 14.18 3.11 -2.15
N MET A 199 12.99 3.56 -1.78
CA MET A 199 12.57 4.96 -1.92
C MET A 199 13.31 5.89 -0.97
N THR A 200 13.63 5.43 0.23
CA THR A 200 14.23 6.23 1.32
C THR A 200 15.72 5.96 1.51
N ALA A 201 16.28 4.94 0.83
CA ALA A 201 17.65 4.47 1.03
C ALA A 201 18.70 5.58 1.05
N ASN A 202 18.63 6.50 0.09
CA ASN A 202 19.57 7.63 0.02
C ASN A 202 19.44 8.58 1.22
N ALA A 203 18.25 8.78 1.76
CA ALA A 203 18.03 9.65 2.91
C ALA A 203 18.50 8.98 4.20
N VAL A 204 18.03 7.76 4.47
CA VAL A 204 18.28 7.05 5.73
C VAL A 204 19.73 6.60 5.89
N SER A 205 20.50 6.46 4.79
CA SER A 205 21.94 6.13 4.82
C SER A 205 22.84 7.34 5.08
N THR A 206 22.32 8.59 4.97
CA THR A 206 23.12 9.79 5.15
C THR A 206 23.26 10.14 6.64
N ASP A 207 24.49 10.23 7.15
CA ASP A 207 24.74 10.54 8.57
C ASP A 207 24.09 11.83 9.05
N GLY A 208 24.10 12.86 8.21
CA GLY A 208 23.47 14.15 8.52
C GLY A 208 21.95 14.07 8.65
N PHE A 209 21.28 13.18 7.91
CA PHE A 209 19.85 12.93 8.02
C PHE A 209 19.56 12.03 9.23
N LYS A 210 20.31 10.96 9.38
CA LYS A 210 20.20 10.03 10.49
C LYS A 210 20.34 10.73 11.85
N SER A 211 21.36 11.59 12.01
CA SER A 211 21.60 12.34 13.25
C SER A 211 20.48 13.32 13.61
N LYS A 212 19.72 13.82 12.63
CA LYS A 212 18.62 14.77 12.84
C LYS A 212 17.26 14.09 13.03
N VAL A 213 17.01 13.01 12.32
CA VAL A 213 15.67 12.39 12.26
C VAL A 213 15.53 11.24 13.24
N LEU A 214 16.54 10.34 13.31
CA LEU A 214 16.45 9.17 14.17
C LEU A 214 16.26 9.49 15.68
N PRO A 215 16.86 10.55 16.25
CA PRO A 215 16.57 10.96 17.63
C PRO A 215 15.13 11.39 17.88
N ARG A 216 14.39 11.79 16.82
CA ARG A 216 12.97 12.15 16.89
C ARG A 216 12.05 10.93 16.78
N VAL A 217 12.56 9.75 16.44
CA VAL A 217 11.81 8.51 16.47
C VAL A 217 11.92 7.90 17.88
N PRO A 218 10.88 7.89 18.69
CA PRO A 218 10.94 7.32 20.06
C PRO A 218 11.43 5.88 20.11
N MET A 219 11.06 5.04 19.13
CA MET A 219 11.53 3.66 19.04
C MET A 219 13.00 3.52 18.58
N ARG A 220 13.71 4.62 18.28
CA ARG A 220 15.15 4.69 18.01
C ARG A 220 15.64 3.80 16.87
N ARG A 221 14.77 3.47 15.94
CA ARG A 221 15.12 2.73 14.71
C ARG A 221 14.29 3.21 13.52
N TRP A 222 14.76 2.96 12.33
CA TRP A 222 13.92 3.04 11.14
C TRP A 222 12.89 1.91 11.16
N GLY A 223 11.72 2.15 10.61
CA GLY A 223 10.78 1.09 10.34
C GLY A 223 11.26 0.19 9.19
N GLN A 224 10.77 -1.03 9.15
CA GLN A 224 11.02 -2.03 8.12
C GLN A 224 9.72 -2.40 7.42
N GLY A 225 9.77 -3.06 6.25
CA GLY A 225 8.59 -3.56 5.58
C GLY A 225 7.74 -4.49 6.45
N ASP A 226 8.38 -5.31 7.27
CA ASP A 226 7.73 -6.28 8.15
C ASP A 226 6.92 -5.64 9.28
N ASP A 227 7.23 -4.40 9.67
CA ASP A 227 6.43 -3.65 10.68
C ASP A 227 4.99 -3.41 10.20
N PHE A 228 4.71 -3.58 8.91
CA PHE A 228 3.39 -3.41 8.30
C PHE A 228 2.62 -4.73 8.12
N GLY A 229 3.26 -5.86 8.40
CA GLY A 229 2.64 -7.17 8.23
C GLY A 229 1.42 -7.36 9.14
N GLY A 230 1.55 -7.04 10.42
CA GLY A 230 0.47 -7.21 11.40
C GLY A 230 -0.79 -6.42 11.05
N ILE A 231 -0.64 -5.15 10.64
CA ILE A 231 -1.79 -4.33 10.24
C ILE A 231 -2.42 -4.84 8.94
N ALA A 232 -1.64 -5.31 7.98
CA ALA A 232 -2.16 -5.87 6.73
C ALA A 232 -3.03 -7.12 7.01
N VAL A 233 -2.55 -8.04 7.84
CA VAL A 233 -3.30 -9.23 8.27
C VAL A 233 -4.58 -8.83 9.02
N TYR A 234 -4.48 -7.87 9.96
CA TYR A 234 -5.66 -7.35 10.68
C TYR A 234 -6.71 -6.81 9.73
N LEU A 235 -6.34 -5.91 8.82
CA LEU A 235 -7.27 -5.26 7.89
C LEU A 235 -7.89 -6.26 6.91
N MET A 236 -7.13 -7.27 6.47
CA MET A 236 -7.60 -8.32 5.56
C MET A 236 -8.53 -9.33 6.25
N SER A 237 -8.42 -9.46 7.56
CA SER A 237 -9.07 -10.51 8.34
C SER A 237 -10.47 -10.13 8.85
N SER A 238 -11.18 -11.14 9.42
CA SER A 238 -12.46 -10.94 10.09
C SER A 238 -12.35 -10.20 11.44
N ALA A 239 -11.12 -10.06 11.98
CA ALA A 239 -10.87 -9.29 13.21
C ALA A 239 -11.25 -7.81 13.04
N SER A 240 -11.18 -7.27 11.82
CA SER A 240 -11.53 -5.88 11.49
C SER A 240 -12.92 -5.70 10.86
N ARG A 241 -13.80 -6.69 10.94
CA ARG A 241 -15.10 -6.67 10.23
C ARG A 241 -16.03 -5.49 10.57
N TYR A 242 -15.86 -4.85 11.71
CA TYR A 242 -16.63 -3.65 12.13
C TYR A 242 -15.78 -2.38 12.12
N HIS A 243 -14.67 -2.38 11.37
CA HIS A 243 -13.73 -1.27 11.28
C HIS A 243 -13.59 -0.81 9.83
N THR A 244 -13.93 0.46 9.55
CA THR A 244 -13.79 1.07 8.23
C THR A 244 -13.58 2.59 8.34
N GLY A 245 -12.94 3.19 7.34
CA GLY A 245 -12.74 4.64 7.23
C GLY A 245 -11.55 5.20 8.02
N ASP A 246 -10.78 4.37 8.71
CA ASP A 246 -9.71 4.83 9.61
C ASP A 246 -8.34 4.95 8.93
N THR A 247 -7.46 5.69 9.61
CA THR A 247 -6.06 5.89 9.24
C THR A 247 -5.15 5.35 10.34
N PHE A 248 -4.20 4.47 9.96
CA PHE A 248 -3.28 3.82 10.88
C PHE A 248 -1.88 4.40 10.74
N VAL A 249 -1.44 5.17 11.73
CA VAL A 249 -0.09 5.70 11.79
C VAL A 249 0.86 4.62 12.30
N ILE A 250 1.92 4.31 11.52
CA ILE A 250 2.96 3.35 11.86
C ILE A 250 4.32 4.01 11.62
N ASP A 251 4.84 4.68 12.66
CA ASP A 251 5.95 5.62 12.53
C ASP A 251 6.98 5.56 13.66
N GLY A 252 6.85 4.59 14.57
CA GLY A 252 7.71 4.48 15.74
C GLY A 252 7.56 5.62 16.75
N GLY A 253 6.44 6.36 16.67
CA GLY A 253 6.11 7.50 17.51
C GLY A 253 6.63 8.85 17.00
N TYR A 254 7.17 8.90 15.77
CA TYR A 254 7.77 10.11 15.20
C TYR A 254 6.82 11.32 15.20
N SER A 255 5.56 11.13 14.84
CA SER A 255 4.55 12.20 14.77
C SER A 255 4.09 12.73 16.14
N LEU A 256 4.49 12.08 17.23
CA LEU A 256 4.11 12.46 18.60
C LEU A 256 5.20 13.28 19.30
N PHE A 257 6.38 13.47 18.68
CA PHE A 257 7.56 14.03 19.35
C PHE A 257 8.18 15.20 18.58
#